data_6cccecbb3cdfd2e0e37439c8a01d09fd
#
_entry.id   6cccecbb3cdfd2e0e37439c8a01d09fd
#
_cell.length_a   1.000
_cell.length_b   1.000
_cell.length_c   1.000
_cell.angle_alpha   90.00
_cell.angle_beta   90.00
_cell.angle_gamma   90.00
#
_symmetry.space_group_name_H-M   'P 1'
#
loop_
_entity.id
_entity.type
_entity.pdbx_description
1 polymer ?
#
loop_
_entity_poly.entity_id
_entity_poly.type
_entity_poly.pdbx_seq_one_letter_code
_entity_poly.pdbx_strand_id
1 'polypeptide(L)'
;ALALTLISDNSFFMEVKKNYEPSMVTGFIRLNGTTIGCVANRTEIYENGEKKETFEPVLSGKGCDKATDFIHFCDAFNIPVLTLVNVKGYKAKMCSERRIAKAAARLTYAYANASVPKVTVIVKEAFGSAYLTMGSKSIGADVVYAWPGAVIGMMNPSEAVKIMYAKEIAASGDAAALINEKTAEYTALQSSAVAAAKRGYVDDIIKAGETRQRVIAAFEMLFTKREDRPSKKHGTV
;
A
#
# COMPACT_ATOMS: atom_id res chain seq x y z
N ALA A 1 -6.33 10.29 -3.03
CA ALA A 1 -7.65 10.87 -2.75
C ALA A 1 -8.65 10.58 -3.87
N LEU A 2 -8.33 10.96 -5.13
CA LEU A 2 -9.26 10.80 -6.26
C LEU A 2 -9.83 9.36 -6.38
N ALA A 3 -8.98 8.35 -6.34
CA ALA A 3 -9.41 6.96 -6.41
C ALA A 3 -10.40 6.61 -5.28
N LEU A 4 -10.17 7.09 -4.06
CA LEU A 4 -11.06 6.89 -2.92
C LEU A 4 -12.41 7.59 -3.12
N THR A 5 -12.41 8.80 -3.66
CA THR A 5 -13.64 9.52 -4.02
C THR A 5 -14.45 8.77 -5.08
N LEU A 6 -13.78 8.23 -6.12
CA LEU A 6 -14.44 7.52 -7.21
C LEU A 6 -15.10 6.20 -6.80
N ILE A 7 -14.52 5.48 -5.84
CA ILE A 7 -15.09 4.22 -5.34
C ILE A 7 -16.15 4.43 -4.24
N SER A 8 -16.24 5.62 -3.67
CA SER A 8 -17.13 5.92 -2.55
C SER A 8 -18.57 6.20 -3.01
N ASP A 9 -19.52 5.94 -2.12
CA ASP A 9 -20.91 6.30 -2.31
C ASP A 9 -21.03 7.83 -2.45
N ASN A 10 -21.74 8.29 -3.49
CA ASN A 10 -21.97 9.71 -3.77
C ASN A 10 -20.68 10.56 -3.80
N SER A 11 -19.54 9.94 -4.17
CA SER A 11 -18.22 10.58 -4.17
C SER A 11 -17.82 11.18 -2.80
N PHE A 12 -18.35 10.63 -1.71
CA PHE A 12 -18.04 11.09 -0.36
C PHE A 12 -16.62 10.71 0.03
N PHE A 13 -15.81 11.68 0.40
CA PHE A 13 -14.49 11.47 0.99
C PHE A 13 -14.19 12.52 2.05
N MET A 14 -14.00 12.09 3.28
CA MET A 14 -13.58 12.95 4.38
C MET A 14 -12.11 12.68 4.72
N GLU A 15 -11.22 13.54 4.22
CA GLU A 15 -9.78 13.42 4.48
C GLU A 15 -9.43 13.93 5.89
N VAL A 16 -8.74 13.09 6.67
CA VAL A 16 -8.27 13.41 8.02
C VAL A 16 -6.81 13.85 7.97
N LYS A 17 -6.45 14.90 8.72
CA LYS A 17 -5.08 15.48 8.76
C LYS A 17 -4.55 15.81 7.35
N LYS A 18 -5.37 16.38 6.46
CA LYS A 18 -5.03 16.67 5.05
C LYS A 18 -3.70 17.41 4.88
N ASN A 19 -3.45 18.40 5.74
CA ASN A 19 -2.26 19.26 5.66
C ASN A 19 -1.02 18.69 6.38
N TYR A 20 -1.18 17.58 7.11
CA TYR A 20 -0.06 16.89 7.77
C TYR A 20 0.39 15.73 6.93
N GLU A 21 1.62 15.78 6.42
CA GLU A 21 2.22 14.78 5.51
C GLU A 21 1.27 14.40 4.35
N PRO A 22 1.07 15.30 3.37
CA PRO A 22 0.07 15.11 2.30
C PRO A 22 0.32 13.89 1.39
N SER A 23 1.54 13.37 1.37
CA SER A 23 1.90 12.14 0.64
C SER A 23 1.21 10.88 1.18
N MET A 24 0.80 10.90 2.46
CA MET A 24 -0.01 9.86 3.10
C MET A 24 -1.45 10.37 3.26
N VAL A 25 -2.39 9.67 2.65
CA VAL A 25 -3.83 9.94 2.74
C VAL A 25 -4.43 9.07 3.82
N THR A 26 -5.15 9.69 4.73
CA THR A 26 -6.00 9.02 5.71
C THR A 26 -7.37 9.69 5.70
N GLY A 27 -8.44 8.91 5.75
CA GLY A 27 -9.80 9.47 5.71
C GLY A 27 -10.88 8.40 5.64
N PHE A 28 -12.11 8.84 5.53
CA PHE A 28 -13.27 7.96 5.52
C PHE A 28 -14.01 8.07 4.19
N ILE A 29 -14.43 6.93 3.68
CA ILE A 29 -15.36 6.78 2.56
C ILE A 29 -16.61 6.03 3.02
N ARG A 30 -17.61 5.96 2.15
CA ARG A 30 -18.75 5.07 2.32
C ARG A 30 -18.82 4.06 1.21
N LEU A 31 -19.02 2.79 1.58
CA LEU A 31 -19.22 1.70 0.64
C LEU A 31 -20.50 0.95 1.05
N ASN A 32 -21.52 1.01 0.18
CA ASN A 32 -22.82 0.41 0.43
C ASN A 32 -23.43 0.85 1.78
N GLY A 33 -23.31 2.15 2.09
CA GLY A 33 -23.77 2.73 3.36
C GLY A 33 -22.85 2.56 4.56
N THR A 34 -21.85 1.66 4.49
CA THR A 34 -20.90 1.38 5.58
C THR A 34 -19.74 2.36 5.55
N THR A 35 -19.36 2.90 6.70
CA THR A 35 -18.17 3.75 6.84
C THR A 35 -16.90 2.89 6.84
N ILE A 36 -15.96 3.22 5.96
CA ILE A 36 -14.66 2.54 5.82
C ILE A 36 -13.55 3.55 6.03
N GLY A 37 -12.60 3.23 6.89
CA GLY A 37 -11.35 3.97 7.05
C GLY A 37 -10.39 3.64 5.91
N CYS A 38 -9.74 4.65 5.34
CA CYS A 38 -8.85 4.48 4.21
C CYS A 38 -7.44 5.00 4.51
N VAL A 39 -6.45 4.21 4.13
CA VAL A 39 -5.03 4.58 4.13
C VAL A 39 -4.51 4.42 2.71
N ALA A 40 -3.87 5.45 2.16
CA ALA A 40 -3.35 5.38 0.79
C ALA A 40 -2.11 6.24 0.59
N ASN A 41 -1.24 5.81 -0.34
CA ASN A 41 -0.16 6.66 -0.84
C ASN A 41 -0.71 7.63 -1.90
N ARG A 42 -0.30 8.89 -1.79
CA ARG A 42 -0.63 9.93 -2.77
C ARG A 42 0.60 10.26 -3.59
N THR A 43 0.43 10.29 -4.91
CA THR A 43 1.48 10.72 -5.84
C THR A 43 1.23 12.10 -6.42
N GLU A 44 -0.01 12.56 -6.44
CA GLU A 44 -0.39 13.82 -7.07
C GLU A 44 -1.55 14.51 -6.34
N ILE A 45 -1.49 15.84 -6.30
CA ILE A 45 -2.62 16.70 -5.91
C ILE A 45 -3.05 17.50 -7.14
N TYR A 46 -4.35 17.49 -7.41
CA TYR A 46 -4.99 18.31 -8.42
C TYR A 46 -5.87 19.36 -7.76
N GLU A 47 -5.81 20.60 -8.23
CA GLU A 47 -6.74 21.67 -7.87
C GLU A 47 -7.26 22.30 -9.17
N ASN A 48 -8.59 22.45 -9.27
CA ASN A 48 -9.26 23.00 -10.45
C ASN A 48 -8.88 22.31 -11.78
N GLY A 49 -8.56 21.02 -11.75
CA GLY A 49 -8.14 20.24 -12.93
C GLY A 49 -6.65 20.36 -13.25
N GLU A 50 -5.90 21.23 -12.60
CA GLU A 50 -4.46 21.39 -12.77
C GLU A 50 -3.69 20.63 -11.70
N LYS A 51 -2.56 20.06 -12.11
CA LYS A 51 -1.64 19.35 -11.21
C LYS A 51 -0.83 20.35 -10.40
N LYS A 52 -1.10 20.40 -9.10
CA LYS A 52 -0.47 21.35 -8.18
C LYS A 52 0.83 20.81 -7.57
N GLU A 53 0.82 19.57 -7.13
CA GLU A 53 1.94 18.98 -6.40
C GLU A 53 2.11 17.51 -6.77
N THR A 54 3.37 17.06 -6.77
CA THR A 54 3.74 15.66 -7.04
C THR A 54 4.56 15.11 -5.88
N PHE A 55 4.27 13.90 -5.46
CA PHE A 55 4.98 13.18 -4.41
C PHE A 55 5.60 11.90 -4.96
N GLU A 56 6.78 11.58 -4.49
CA GLU A 56 7.33 10.24 -4.70
C GLU A 56 6.50 9.21 -3.94
N PRO A 57 6.26 8.02 -4.52
CA PRO A 57 5.54 6.94 -3.85
C PRO A 57 6.43 6.24 -2.82
N VAL A 58 6.80 6.94 -1.77
CA VAL A 58 7.68 6.46 -0.69
C VAL A 58 7.07 6.75 0.68
N LEU A 59 7.39 5.91 1.67
CA LEU A 59 6.95 6.12 3.05
C LEU A 59 7.90 7.06 3.79
N SER A 60 7.37 8.11 4.38
CA SER A 60 8.07 8.96 5.34
C SER A 60 7.74 8.53 6.76
N GLY A 61 8.62 8.87 7.73
CA GLY A 61 8.34 8.61 9.14
C GLY A 61 7.06 9.29 9.63
N LYS A 62 6.81 10.53 9.20
CA LYS A 62 5.56 11.25 9.54
C LYS A 62 4.33 10.60 8.90
N GLY A 63 4.47 10.08 7.67
CA GLY A 63 3.40 9.36 6.98
C GLY A 63 3.05 8.06 7.70
N CYS A 64 4.05 7.32 8.16
CA CYS A 64 3.84 6.12 8.98
C CYS A 64 3.16 6.46 10.31
N ASP A 65 3.59 7.51 11.01
CA ASP A 65 2.94 7.95 12.26
C ASP A 65 1.48 8.35 12.04
N LYS A 66 1.19 9.12 10.98
CA LYS A 66 -0.18 9.51 10.58
C LYS A 66 -1.08 8.30 10.34
N ALA A 67 -0.59 7.33 9.58
CA ALA A 67 -1.33 6.10 9.27
C ALA A 67 -1.53 5.24 10.53
N THR A 68 -0.52 5.14 11.40
CA THR A 68 -0.59 4.42 12.67
C THR A 68 -1.70 4.96 13.56
N ASP A 69 -1.71 6.27 13.82
CA ASP A 69 -2.75 6.93 14.63
C ASP A 69 -4.15 6.68 14.06
N PHE A 70 -4.27 6.74 12.73
CA PHE A 70 -5.54 6.54 12.05
C PHE A 70 -6.03 5.10 12.13
N ILE A 71 -5.14 4.11 11.99
CA ILE A 71 -5.49 2.69 12.14
C ILE A 71 -5.92 2.38 13.58
N HIS A 72 -5.20 2.89 14.57
CA HIS A 72 -5.60 2.75 15.97
C HIS A 72 -7.01 3.33 16.23
N PHE A 73 -7.32 4.49 15.64
CA PHE A 73 -8.65 5.06 15.71
C PHE A 73 -9.70 4.13 15.08
N CYS A 74 -9.44 3.64 13.86
CA CYS A 74 -10.36 2.73 13.19
C CYS A 74 -10.60 1.45 14.00
N ASP A 75 -9.54 0.87 14.56
CA ASP A 75 -9.62 -0.34 15.38
C ASP A 75 -10.43 -0.09 16.67
N ALA A 76 -10.18 1.05 17.35
CA ALA A 76 -10.92 1.42 18.57
C ALA A 76 -12.43 1.60 18.36
N PHE A 77 -12.84 2.01 17.16
CA PHE A 77 -14.26 2.25 16.82
C PHE A 77 -14.87 1.17 15.91
N ASN A 78 -14.19 0.04 15.74
CA ASN A 78 -14.61 -1.07 14.87
C ASN A 78 -14.90 -0.64 13.42
N ILE A 79 -14.12 0.30 12.88
CA ILE A 79 -14.23 0.76 11.50
C ILE A 79 -13.31 -0.09 10.61
N PRO A 80 -13.82 -0.80 9.61
CA PRO A 80 -13.00 -1.57 8.67
C PRO A 80 -11.98 -0.68 7.93
N VAL A 81 -10.82 -1.23 7.56
CA VAL A 81 -9.74 -0.48 6.92
C VAL A 81 -9.48 -0.96 5.50
N LEU A 82 -9.55 -0.04 4.55
CA LEU A 82 -9.12 -0.19 3.17
C LEU A 82 -7.75 0.47 2.98
N THR A 83 -6.79 -0.29 2.47
CA THR A 83 -5.46 0.24 2.12
C THR A 83 -5.25 0.23 0.62
N LEU A 84 -4.90 1.37 0.01
CA LEU A 84 -4.46 1.44 -1.39
C LEU A 84 -2.95 1.61 -1.42
N VAL A 85 -2.25 0.67 -2.02
CA VAL A 85 -0.77 0.61 -2.02
C VAL A 85 -0.19 1.04 -3.36
N ASN A 86 0.67 2.05 -3.31
CA ASN A 86 1.62 2.40 -4.35
C ASN A 86 2.90 2.89 -3.66
N VAL A 87 3.87 1.98 -3.41
CA VAL A 87 5.06 2.29 -2.62
C VAL A 87 6.31 1.64 -3.18
N LYS A 88 7.34 2.45 -3.41
CA LYS A 88 8.66 1.99 -3.91
C LYS A 88 9.66 1.70 -2.79
N GLY A 89 9.47 2.28 -1.62
CA GLY A 89 10.43 2.20 -0.52
C GLY A 89 10.19 3.28 0.53
N TYR A 90 11.22 3.55 1.30
CA TYR A 90 11.22 4.60 2.31
C TYR A 90 11.88 5.87 1.79
N LYS A 91 11.46 7.04 2.31
CA LYS A 91 11.99 8.34 1.95
C LYS A 91 13.46 8.49 2.38
N ALA A 92 14.37 8.52 1.42
CA ALA A 92 15.80 8.65 1.64
C ALA A 92 16.18 10.13 1.92
N LYS A 93 16.03 10.57 3.19
CA LYS A 93 16.50 11.88 3.69
C LYS A 93 17.06 11.69 5.09
N MET A 94 18.11 12.42 5.45
CA MET A 94 18.78 12.32 6.76
C MET A 94 17.80 12.41 7.95
N CYS A 95 16.82 13.31 7.89
CA CYS A 95 15.80 13.43 8.93
C CYS A 95 14.82 12.23 8.97
N SER A 96 14.61 11.56 7.84
CA SER A 96 13.79 10.34 7.75
C SER A 96 14.53 9.15 8.33
N GLU A 97 15.78 8.96 7.99
CA GLU A 97 16.59 7.80 8.42
C GLU A 97 16.65 7.63 9.93
N ARG A 98 16.73 8.74 10.66
CA ARG A 98 16.74 8.73 12.14
C ARG A 98 15.45 8.20 12.78
N ARG A 99 14.33 8.24 12.08
CA ARG A 99 12.99 7.96 12.62
C ARG A 99 12.27 6.82 11.93
N ILE A 100 12.64 6.51 10.69
CA ILE A 100 11.87 5.63 9.83
C ILE A 100 11.71 4.22 10.39
N ALA A 101 12.75 3.66 11.00
CA ALA A 101 12.72 2.32 11.56
C ALA A 101 11.66 2.20 12.67
N LYS A 102 11.63 3.17 13.61
CA LYS A 102 10.62 3.21 14.67
C LYS A 102 9.22 3.45 14.11
N ALA A 103 9.07 4.39 13.19
CA ALA A 103 7.78 4.74 12.60
C ALA A 103 7.20 3.58 11.76
N ALA A 104 8.03 2.90 10.96
CA ALA A 104 7.65 1.72 10.21
C ALA A 104 7.26 0.56 11.14
N ALA A 105 8.01 0.33 12.21
CA ALA A 105 7.67 -0.70 13.20
C ALA A 105 6.31 -0.42 13.87
N ARG A 106 6.02 0.84 14.22
CA ARG A 106 4.70 1.25 14.76
C ARG A 106 3.56 1.00 13.79
N LEU A 107 3.74 1.34 12.51
CA LEU A 107 2.73 1.12 11.49
C LEU A 107 2.51 -0.38 11.24
N THR A 108 3.59 -1.16 11.16
CA THR A 108 3.50 -2.62 11.06
C THR A 108 2.75 -3.21 12.24
N TYR A 109 3.07 -2.76 13.45
CA TYR A 109 2.39 -3.20 14.67
C TYR A 109 0.89 -2.82 14.65
N ALA A 110 0.54 -1.60 14.23
CA ALA A 110 -0.84 -1.15 14.15
C ALA A 110 -1.66 -2.06 13.21
N TYR A 111 -1.16 -2.35 12.00
CA TYR A 111 -1.82 -3.28 11.08
C TYR A 111 -1.91 -4.70 11.63
N ALA A 112 -0.81 -5.21 12.17
CA ALA A 112 -0.78 -6.57 12.71
C ALA A 112 -1.69 -6.74 13.92
N ASN A 113 -1.84 -5.69 14.74
CA ASN A 113 -2.64 -5.75 15.96
C ASN A 113 -4.11 -5.37 15.78
N ALA A 114 -4.46 -4.65 14.71
CA ALA A 114 -5.84 -4.26 14.44
C ALA A 114 -6.72 -5.50 14.18
N SER A 115 -7.84 -5.57 14.91
CA SER A 115 -8.80 -6.67 14.87
C SER A 115 -9.93 -6.46 13.85
N VAL A 116 -10.08 -5.24 13.34
CA VAL A 116 -11.07 -4.90 12.31
C VAL A 116 -10.79 -5.57 10.96
N PRO A 117 -11.80 -5.73 10.10
CA PRO A 117 -11.59 -6.16 8.71
C PRO A 117 -10.60 -5.28 7.97
N LYS A 118 -9.62 -5.90 7.30
CA LYS A 118 -8.54 -5.23 6.58
C LYS A 118 -8.48 -5.72 5.14
N VAL A 119 -8.76 -4.84 4.19
CA VAL A 119 -8.66 -5.12 2.76
C VAL A 119 -7.58 -4.24 2.16
N THR A 120 -6.67 -4.85 1.40
CA THR A 120 -5.58 -4.13 0.73
C THR A 120 -5.70 -4.27 -0.78
N VAL A 121 -5.53 -3.17 -1.52
CA VAL A 121 -5.49 -3.14 -2.99
C VAL A 121 -4.16 -2.57 -3.44
N ILE A 122 -3.38 -3.36 -4.16
CA ILE A 122 -2.12 -2.94 -4.75
C ILE A 122 -2.42 -2.33 -6.12
N VAL A 123 -2.27 -1.01 -6.23
CA VAL A 123 -2.70 -0.26 -7.43
C VAL A 123 -1.58 -0.09 -8.45
N LYS A 124 -0.31 -0.08 -8.02
CA LYS A 124 0.83 0.09 -8.93
C LYS A 124 2.08 -0.62 -8.42
N GLU A 125 2.90 0.01 -7.61
CA GLU A 125 4.18 -0.53 -7.14
C GLU A 125 4.09 -0.93 -5.67
N ALA A 126 4.73 -2.04 -5.32
CA ALA A 126 4.74 -2.55 -3.96
C ALA A 126 6.08 -3.26 -3.69
N PHE A 127 7.06 -2.53 -3.16
CA PHE A 127 8.42 -3.05 -3.00
C PHE A 127 8.87 -3.12 -1.55
N GLY A 128 9.52 -4.24 -1.23
CA GLY A 128 10.30 -4.46 -0.03
C GLY A 128 9.51 -4.31 1.27
N SER A 129 10.22 -3.96 2.34
CA SER A 129 9.63 -3.79 3.67
C SER A 129 8.65 -2.62 3.76
N ALA A 130 8.75 -1.61 2.90
CA ALA A 130 7.78 -0.53 2.84
C ALA A 130 6.39 -1.02 2.38
N TYR A 131 6.33 -1.93 1.41
CA TYR A 131 5.09 -2.62 1.05
C TYR A 131 4.56 -3.47 2.21
N LEU A 132 5.43 -4.28 2.85
CA LEU A 132 5.02 -5.11 3.98
C LEU A 132 4.34 -4.27 5.06
N THR A 133 4.91 -3.12 5.39
CA THR A 133 4.42 -2.17 6.40
C THR A 133 3.03 -1.59 6.06
N MET A 134 2.64 -1.55 4.79
CA MET A 134 1.37 -0.99 4.30
C MET A 134 0.22 -2.01 4.25
N GLY A 135 0.07 -2.85 5.26
CA GLY A 135 -1.06 -3.78 5.35
C GLY A 135 -0.99 -4.91 4.33
N SER A 136 0.17 -5.55 4.19
CA SER A 136 0.35 -6.71 3.32
C SER A 136 -0.32 -7.97 3.89
N LYS A 137 -0.46 -9.01 3.06
CA LYS A 137 -0.92 -10.33 3.49
C LYS A 137 -0.09 -10.88 4.65
N SER A 138 1.22 -10.65 4.62
CA SER A 138 2.17 -11.15 5.61
C SER A 138 1.99 -10.57 7.02
N ILE A 139 1.35 -9.40 7.16
CA ILE A 139 1.06 -8.77 8.45
C ILE A 139 -0.42 -8.79 8.83
N GLY A 140 -1.21 -9.65 8.17
CA GLY A 140 -2.57 -9.95 8.57
C GLY A 140 -3.65 -9.14 7.84
N ALA A 141 -3.43 -8.71 6.60
CA ALA A 141 -4.54 -8.31 5.73
C ALA A 141 -5.45 -9.52 5.46
N ASP A 142 -6.76 -9.34 5.62
CA ASP A 142 -7.72 -10.41 5.42
C ASP A 142 -7.85 -10.76 3.94
N VAL A 143 -7.94 -9.74 3.09
CA VAL A 143 -8.00 -9.88 1.64
C VAL A 143 -7.04 -8.90 0.97
N VAL A 144 -6.26 -9.38 0.01
CA VAL A 144 -5.34 -8.57 -0.78
C VAL A 144 -5.65 -8.72 -2.26
N TYR A 145 -6.01 -7.62 -2.90
CA TYR A 145 -6.20 -7.51 -4.33
C TYR A 145 -5.02 -6.82 -5.00
N ALA A 146 -4.77 -7.12 -6.25
CA ALA A 146 -3.84 -6.38 -7.10
C ALA A 146 -4.49 -5.99 -8.43
N TRP A 147 -4.14 -4.83 -8.97
CA TRP A 147 -4.46 -4.50 -10.36
C TRP A 147 -3.53 -5.25 -11.31
N PRO A 148 -3.96 -5.54 -12.56
CA PRO A 148 -3.18 -6.35 -13.50
C PRO A 148 -1.79 -5.79 -13.80
N GLY A 149 -1.64 -4.47 -13.78
CA GLY A 149 -0.36 -3.78 -13.99
C GLY A 149 0.48 -3.56 -12.74
N ALA A 150 0.09 -4.13 -11.59
CA ALA A 150 0.85 -3.98 -10.36
C ALA A 150 2.18 -4.75 -10.43
N VAL A 151 3.23 -4.13 -9.90
CA VAL A 151 4.57 -4.70 -9.80
C VAL A 151 4.91 -4.88 -8.33
N ILE A 152 5.09 -6.14 -7.91
CA ILE A 152 5.20 -6.55 -6.52
C ILE A 152 6.47 -7.34 -6.32
N GLY A 153 7.36 -6.89 -5.44
CA GLY A 153 8.63 -7.59 -5.25
C GLY A 153 9.47 -7.04 -4.11
N MET A 154 10.68 -7.56 -3.98
CA MET A 154 11.60 -7.10 -2.94
C MET A 154 12.19 -5.72 -3.24
N MET A 155 12.40 -5.41 -4.53
CA MET A 155 12.94 -4.13 -5.00
C MET A 155 12.46 -3.87 -6.43
N ASN A 156 12.76 -2.69 -6.94
CA ASN A 156 12.48 -2.36 -8.33
C ASN A 156 13.17 -3.36 -9.27
N PRO A 157 12.47 -3.92 -10.27
CA PRO A 157 13.01 -4.90 -11.21
C PRO A 157 14.29 -4.47 -11.91
N SER A 158 14.38 -3.21 -12.36
CA SER A 158 15.59 -2.68 -13.01
C SER A 158 16.80 -2.68 -12.07
N GLU A 159 16.62 -2.35 -10.80
CA GLU A 159 17.70 -2.38 -9.82
C GLU A 159 18.11 -3.82 -9.47
N ALA A 160 17.15 -4.74 -9.38
CA ALA A 160 17.44 -6.16 -9.19
C ALA A 160 18.29 -6.72 -10.33
N VAL A 161 17.96 -6.40 -11.57
CA VAL A 161 18.69 -6.83 -12.76
C VAL A 161 20.10 -6.28 -12.79
N LYS A 162 20.31 -5.01 -12.45
CA LYS A 162 21.65 -4.40 -12.36
C LYS A 162 22.55 -5.13 -11.35
N ILE A 163 21.99 -5.65 -10.26
CA ILE A 163 22.73 -6.42 -9.26
C ILE A 163 22.99 -7.84 -9.74
N MET A 164 21.95 -8.53 -10.23
CA MET A 164 22.04 -9.96 -10.61
C MET A 164 22.92 -10.19 -11.83
N TYR A 165 22.82 -9.30 -12.81
CA TYR A 165 23.50 -9.42 -14.11
C TYR A 165 24.68 -8.44 -14.27
N ALA A 166 25.25 -7.94 -13.15
CA ALA A 166 26.30 -6.92 -13.17
C ALA A 166 27.51 -7.28 -14.07
N LYS A 167 27.93 -8.56 -14.09
CA LYS A 167 29.05 -9.05 -14.91
C LYS A 167 28.71 -9.08 -16.40
N GLU A 168 27.50 -9.51 -16.74
CA GLU A 168 27.02 -9.58 -18.12
C GLU A 168 26.82 -8.19 -18.70
N ILE A 169 26.25 -7.28 -17.89
CA ILE A 169 26.05 -5.88 -18.26
C ILE A 169 27.39 -5.18 -18.54
N ALA A 170 28.39 -5.42 -17.68
CA ALA A 170 29.76 -4.86 -17.86
C ALA A 170 30.47 -5.40 -19.11
N ALA A 171 30.17 -6.61 -19.55
CA ALA A 171 30.76 -7.25 -20.75
C ALA A 171 29.95 -6.95 -22.02
N SER A 172 28.77 -6.39 -21.92
CA SER A 172 27.89 -6.13 -23.06
C SER A 172 28.30 -4.89 -23.84
N GLY A 173 28.20 -4.95 -25.17
CA GLY A 173 28.38 -3.79 -26.05
C GLY A 173 27.18 -2.81 -26.02
N ASP A 174 25.99 -3.28 -25.58
CA ASP A 174 24.79 -2.46 -25.34
C ASP A 174 24.18 -2.82 -24.00
N ALA A 175 24.71 -2.19 -22.96
CA ALA A 175 24.24 -2.38 -21.58
C ALA A 175 22.78 -1.96 -21.38
N ALA A 176 22.30 -0.92 -22.10
CA ALA A 176 20.95 -0.41 -21.93
C ALA A 176 19.90 -1.38 -22.49
N ALA A 177 20.13 -1.93 -23.67
CA ALA A 177 19.26 -2.94 -24.28
C ALA A 177 19.19 -4.20 -23.40
N LEU A 178 20.33 -4.69 -22.90
CA LEU A 178 20.38 -5.87 -22.05
C LEU A 178 19.64 -5.65 -20.73
N ILE A 179 19.81 -4.48 -20.09
CA ILE A 179 19.06 -4.13 -18.86
C ILE A 179 17.55 -4.13 -19.13
N ASN A 180 17.09 -3.55 -20.23
CA ASN A 180 15.67 -3.49 -20.55
C ASN A 180 15.09 -4.88 -20.81
N GLU A 181 15.80 -5.74 -21.58
CA GLU A 181 15.40 -7.12 -21.84
C GLU A 181 15.29 -7.92 -20.53
N LYS A 182 16.33 -7.92 -19.72
CA LYS A 182 16.36 -8.65 -18.45
C LYS A 182 15.36 -8.11 -17.43
N THR A 183 15.09 -6.80 -17.45
CA THR A 183 14.06 -6.19 -16.60
C THR A 183 12.67 -6.67 -16.98
N ALA A 184 12.36 -6.77 -18.26
CA ALA A 184 11.07 -7.29 -18.74
C ALA A 184 10.91 -8.77 -18.35
N GLU A 185 11.94 -9.60 -18.57
CA GLU A 185 11.96 -11.00 -18.17
C GLU A 185 11.77 -11.16 -16.65
N TYR A 186 12.56 -10.46 -15.86
CA TYR A 186 12.48 -10.49 -14.39
C TYR A 186 11.08 -10.04 -13.89
N THR A 187 10.52 -8.99 -14.47
CA THR A 187 9.19 -8.48 -14.11
C THR A 187 8.12 -9.55 -14.37
N ALA A 188 8.13 -10.15 -15.54
CA ALA A 188 7.16 -11.19 -15.89
C ALA A 188 7.24 -12.40 -14.95
N LEU A 189 8.45 -12.89 -14.65
CA LEU A 189 8.67 -14.10 -13.87
C LEU A 189 8.57 -13.88 -12.36
N GLN A 190 9.02 -12.74 -11.84
CA GLN A 190 9.25 -12.54 -10.42
C GLN A 190 8.37 -11.47 -9.78
N SER A 191 8.03 -10.39 -10.51
CA SER A 191 7.44 -9.20 -9.91
C SER A 191 6.07 -8.83 -10.47
N SER A 192 5.51 -9.60 -11.41
CA SER A 192 4.14 -9.36 -11.89
C SER A 192 3.09 -9.69 -10.83
N ALA A 193 1.92 -9.08 -10.93
CA ALA A 193 0.77 -9.42 -10.08
C ALA A 193 0.46 -10.92 -10.10
N VAL A 194 0.60 -11.56 -11.29
CA VAL A 194 0.41 -13.02 -11.46
C VAL A 194 1.46 -13.81 -10.69
N ALA A 195 2.73 -13.40 -10.74
CA ALA A 195 3.79 -14.06 -9.98
C ALA A 195 3.57 -13.94 -8.45
N ALA A 196 3.08 -12.80 -7.98
CA ALA A 196 2.74 -12.58 -6.58
C ALA A 196 1.52 -13.42 -6.15
N ALA A 197 0.50 -13.54 -7.00
CA ALA A 197 -0.67 -14.38 -6.75
C ALA A 197 -0.30 -15.87 -6.69
N LYS A 198 0.54 -16.35 -7.61
CA LYS A 198 1.05 -17.74 -7.57
C LYS A 198 1.82 -18.07 -6.28
N ARG A 199 2.37 -17.07 -5.60
CA ARG A 199 3.08 -17.23 -4.31
C ARG A 199 2.18 -17.00 -3.10
N GLY A 200 0.91 -16.70 -3.29
CA GLY A 200 -0.05 -16.46 -2.19
C GLY A 200 0.05 -15.09 -1.53
N TYR A 201 0.74 -14.12 -2.13
CA TYR A 201 0.79 -12.75 -1.62
C TYR A 201 -0.41 -11.89 -2.02
N VAL A 202 -1.15 -12.32 -3.03
CA VAL A 202 -2.34 -11.67 -3.57
C VAL A 202 -3.43 -12.72 -3.70
N ASP A 203 -4.62 -12.43 -3.20
CA ASP A 203 -5.76 -13.35 -3.23
C ASP A 203 -6.47 -13.33 -4.59
N ASP A 204 -6.58 -12.15 -5.24
CA ASP A 204 -7.17 -12.04 -6.58
C ASP A 204 -6.61 -10.84 -7.35
N ILE A 205 -6.62 -10.95 -8.68
CA ILE A 205 -6.21 -9.87 -9.60
C ILE A 205 -7.48 -9.28 -10.22
N ILE A 206 -7.77 -8.02 -9.87
CA ILE A 206 -9.01 -7.35 -10.22
C ILE A 206 -8.77 -6.16 -11.14
N LYS A 207 -9.66 -5.89 -12.09
CA LYS A 207 -9.60 -4.68 -12.91
C LYS A 207 -9.88 -3.44 -12.08
N ALA A 208 -9.26 -2.32 -12.42
CA ALA A 208 -9.45 -1.05 -11.71
C ALA A 208 -10.93 -0.65 -11.58
N GLY A 209 -11.73 -0.85 -12.62
CA GLY A 209 -13.17 -0.56 -12.63
C GLY A 209 -14.00 -1.48 -11.72
N GLU A 210 -13.51 -2.66 -11.39
CA GLU A 210 -14.19 -3.63 -10.51
C GLU A 210 -13.86 -3.41 -9.03
N THR A 211 -12.89 -2.52 -8.72
CA THR A 211 -12.36 -2.34 -7.36
C THR A 211 -13.47 -2.06 -6.35
N ARG A 212 -14.41 -1.14 -6.66
CA ARG A 212 -15.51 -0.83 -5.76
C ARG A 212 -16.34 -2.08 -5.42
N GLN A 213 -16.78 -2.81 -6.43
CA GLN A 213 -17.63 -4.00 -6.25
C GLN A 213 -16.92 -5.09 -5.46
N ARG A 214 -15.64 -5.37 -5.77
CA ARG A 214 -14.84 -6.38 -5.09
C ARG A 214 -14.55 -6.03 -3.63
N VAL A 215 -14.26 -4.76 -3.35
CA VAL A 215 -14.01 -4.29 -1.99
C VAL A 215 -15.28 -4.32 -1.15
N ILE A 216 -16.45 -3.95 -1.71
CA ILE A 216 -17.74 -4.09 -1.02
C ILE A 216 -17.98 -5.56 -0.65
N ALA A 217 -17.88 -6.48 -1.62
CA ALA A 217 -18.07 -7.90 -1.38
C ALA A 217 -17.11 -8.46 -0.31
N ALA A 218 -15.85 -8.02 -0.32
CA ALA A 218 -14.89 -8.41 0.70
C ALA A 218 -15.29 -7.94 2.11
N PHE A 219 -15.70 -6.69 2.26
CA PHE A 219 -16.14 -6.20 3.57
C PHE A 219 -17.46 -6.83 4.03
N GLU A 220 -18.38 -7.11 3.13
CA GLU A 220 -19.61 -7.85 3.45
C GLU A 220 -19.30 -9.28 3.93
N MET A 221 -18.39 -9.97 3.27
CA MET A 221 -17.91 -11.29 3.69
C MET A 221 -17.23 -11.25 5.07
N LEU A 222 -16.46 -10.18 5.34
CA LEU A 222 -15.72 -10.01 6.59
C LEU A 222 -16.54 -9.37 7.72
N PHE A 223 -17.82 -9.07 7.51
CA PHE A 223 -18.67 -8.36 8.48
C PHE A 223 -18.75 -9.05 9.83
N THR A 224 -18.72 -10.38 9.84
CA THR A 224 -18.78 -11.19 11.06
C THR A 224 -17.42 -11.44 11.72
N LYS A 225 -16.33 -10.85 11.17
CA LYS A 225 -15.00 -11.03 11.75
C LYS A 225 -14.99 -10.66 13.23
N ARG A 226 -14.51 -11.60 14.03
CA ARG A 226 -14.25 -11.40 15.47
C ARG A 226 -12.86 -11.96 15.74
N GLU A 227 -12.05 -11.19 16.40
CA GLU A 227 -10.67 -11.54 16.70
C GLU A 227 -10.36 -11.12 18.14
N ASP A 228 -10.32 -12.09 19.05
CA ASP A 228 -9.92 -11.87 20.43
C ASP A 228 -8.39 -11.90 20.52
N ARG A 229 -7.82 -10.82 21.03
CA ARG A 229 -6.38 -10.72 21.25
C ARG A 229 -6.07 -10.64 22.74
N PRO A 230 -4.91 -11.15 23.17
CA PRO A 230 -4.46 -11.00 24.55
C PRO A 230 -4.49 -9.54 24.96
N SER A 231 -5.04 -9.27 26.15
CA SER A 231 -5.03 -7.93 26.74
C SER A 231 -3.60 -7.43 26.91
N LYS A 232 -3.33 -6.21 26.45
CA LYS A 232 -2.02 -5.56 26.55
C LYS A 232 -2.14 -4.26 27.32
N LYS A 233 -1.21 -4.03 28.25
CA LYS A 233 -1.16 -2.78 29.02
C LYS A 233 -0.74 -1.59 28.15
N HIS A 234 0.11 -1.81 27.17
CA HIS A 234 0.60 -0.81 26.23
C HIS A 234 1.10 -1.48 24.94
N GLY A 235 1.10 -0.74 23.86
CA GLY A 235 1.61 -1.17 22.58
C GLY A 235 3.08 -0.81 22.35
N THR A 236 3.54 -1.02 21.13
CA THR A 236 4.84 -0.56 20.64
C THR A 236 4.80 0.95 20.42
N VAL A 237 5.61 1.70 21.12
CA VAL A 237 5.73 3.16 21.02
C VAL A 237 7.08 3.59 20.46
#